data_1249fe89ec8fbe9e5513061d1bf41f06
#
_entry.id   1249fe89ec8fbe9e5513061d1bf41f06
#
_cell.length_a   1.000
_cell.length_b   1.000
_cell.length_c   1.000
_cell.angle_alpha   90.00
_cell.angle_beta   90.00
_cell.angle_gamma   90.00
#
_symmetry.space_group_name_H-M   'P 1'
#
loop_
_entity.id
_entity.type
_entity.pdbx_description
1 polymer ?
#
loop_
_entity_poly.entity_id
_entity_poly.type
_entity_poly.pdbx_seq_one_letter_code
_entity_poly.pdbx_strand_id
1 'polypeptide(L)'
;TQGVSSAASDVYKRQVYCYNMLRGYYWQFMAKHFPAVNAKEEMKRQKQTELIREADIRNPIYFNEKMLWLKYHLYNKSDIVAMCYNKYMVREYVENKGLAHILNKLYFVSERIEDIPWSGLPEECVIKLSNGYYGHVFKRKDAPFDIEKAKKILRNTKRRCSFAFRISGDLFVYGTKPVYVCEKLIKAKKSGALPDDYKIHCFHGVPRFLEYIHDRNYENKSNFFESAFIDIANMVDRSDLEGEASPIDKIVLPSSFDEMLECAKKLSADFPYVRVDFYEENGHPVFGELTFTPYHLQTKTSLKELGVLIHLEYIEKYKRILIS
;
A
#
# COMPACT_ATOMS: atom_id res chain seq x y z
N THR A 1 22.42 5.28 40.48
CA THR A 1 22.50 4.12 39.52
C THR A 1 21.45 4.16 38.39
N GLN A 2 20.32 4.87 38.54
CA GLN A 2 19.31 5.01 37.49
C GLN A 2 19.75 5.90 36.29
N GLY A 3 20.60 6.87 36.47
CA GLY A 3 21.06 7.79 35.41
C GLY A 3 21.99 7.15 34.36
N VAL A 4 22.79 6.18 34.79
CA VAL A 4 23.74 5.48 33.87
C VAL A 4 23.03 4.50 32.95
N SER A 5 21.93 3.87 33.38
CA SER A 5 21.16 2.92 32.57
C SER A 5 20.38 3.63 31.45
N SER A 6 19.92 4.86 31.67
CA SER A 6 19.18 5.64 30.66
C SER A 6 20.11 6.15 29.55
N ALA A 7 21.30 6.66 29.91
CA ALA A 7 22.29 7.13 28.95
C ALA A 7 22.83 5.99 28.05
N ALA A 8 23.16 4.83 28.66
CA ALA A 8 23.56 3.63 27.91
C ALA A 8 22.46 3.14 26.95
N SER A 9 21.18 3.16 27.37
CA SER A 9 20.05 2.85 26.53
C SER A 9 19.92 3.81 25.34
N ASP A 10 20.18 5.10 25.54
CA ASP A 10 20.09 6.11 24.48
C ASP A 10 21.25 6.04 23.49
N VAL A 11 22.47 5.75 23.97
CA VAL A 11 23.63 5.46 23.10
C VAL A 11 23.37 4.24 22.24
N TYR A 12 22.88 3.14 22.81
CA TYR A 12 22.52 1.94 22.09
C TYR A 12 21.44 2.20 21.01
N LYS A 13 20.38 2.93 21.36
CA LYS A 13 19.32 3.32 20.41
C LYS A 13 19.88 4.14 19.23
N ARG A 14 20.81 5.07 19.50
CA ARG A 14 21.47 5.86 18.46
C ARG A 14 22.35 4.98 17.55
N GLN A 15 23.12 4.06 18.12
CA GLN A 15 23.94 3.12 17.34
C GLN A 15 23.08 2.22 16.43
N VAL A 16 22.01 1.65 16.96
CA VAL A 16 21.05 0.85 16.18
C VAL A 16 20.41 1.70 15.08
N TYR A 17 20.09 2.96 15.36
CA TYR A 17 19.55 3.88 14.36
C TYR A 17 20.57 4.15 13.23
N CYS A 18 21.82 4.49 13.56
CA CYS A 18 22.87 4.73 12.58
C CYS A 18 23.14 3.48 11.72
N TYR A 19 23.22 2.30 12.34
CA TYR A 19 23.37 1.03 11.63
C TYR A 19 22.23 0.79 10.64
N ASN A 20 20.99 0.97 11.08
CA ASN A 20 19.83 0.79 10.23
C ASN A 20 19.80 1.82 9.08
N MET A 21 20.21 3.04 9.31
CA MET A 21 20.35 4.06 8.26
C MET A 21 21.36 3.64 7.21
N LEU A 22 22.58 3.25 7.61
CA LEU A 22 23.62 2.78 6.69
C LEU A 22 23.17 1.56 5.91
N ARG A 23 22.55 0.59 6.57
CA ARG A 23 21.96 -0.58 5.93
C ARG A 23 20.89 -0.21 4.91
N GLY A 24 20.02 0.75 5.23
CA GLY A 24 19.00 1.24 4.31
C GLY A 24 19.62 1.88 3.06
N TYR A 25 20.63 2.74 3.20
CA TYR A 25 21.34 3.34 2.06
C TYR A 25 22.08 2.31 1.21
N TYR A 26 22.70 1.30 1.83
CA TYR A 26 23.31 0.19 1.11
C TYR A 26 22.29 -0.52 0.22
N TRP A 27 21.13 -0.89 0.75
CA TRP A 27 20.08 -1.56 -0.03
C TRP A 27 19.46 -0.65 -1.09
N GLN A 28 19.33 0.63 -0.84
CA GLN A 28 18.90 1.61 -1.85
C GLN A 28 19.91 1.68 -3.02
N PHE A 29 21.20 1.68 -2.72
CA PHE A 29 22.26 1.63 -3.73
C PHE A 29 22.19 0.31 -4.53
N MET A 30 22.03 -0.83 -3.83
CA MET A 30 21.87 -2.13 -4.48
C MET A 30 20.65 -2.21 -5.38
N ALA A 31 19.51 -1.68 -4.95
CA ALA A 31 18.29 -1.63 -5.74
C ALA A 31 18.46 -0.80 -7.03
N LYS A 32 19.21 0.29 -6.94
CA LYS A 32 19.48 1.19 -8.08
C LYS A 32 20.48 0.62 -9.09
N HIS A 33 21.56 0.00 -8.61
CA HIS A 33 22.70 -0.39 -9.46
C HIS A 33 22.80 -1.89 -9.72
N PHE A 34 22.26 -2.72 -8.82
CA PHE A 34 22.30 -4.18 -8.90
C PHE A 34 20.93 -4.82 -8.66
N PRO A 35 19.90 -4.48 -9.50
CA PRO A 35 18.52 -4.90 -9.28
C PRO A 35 18.32 -6.41 -9.20
N ALA A 36 19.08 -7.20 -10.00
CA ALA A 36 18.98 -8.66 -9.95
C ALA A 36 19.46 -9.26 -8.62
N VAL A 37 20.52 -8.69 -8.03
CA VAL A 37 21.01 -9.11 -6.71
C VAL A 37 20.01 -8.71 -5.63
N ASN A 38 19.52 -7.49 -5.68
CA ASN A 38 18.55 -7.00 -4.69
C ASN A 38 17.24 -7.80 -4.74
N ALA A 39 16.76 -8.17 -5.94
CA ALA A 39 15.57 -9.00 -6.11
C ALA A 39 15.71 -10.37 -5.43
N LYS A 40 16.84 -11.05 -5.63
CA LYS A 40 17.11 -12.33 -4.95
C LYS A 40 17.10 -12.20 -3.43
N GLU A 41 17.76 -11.19 -2.90
CA GLU A 41 17.80 -10.94 -1.45
C GLU A 41 16.44 -10.52 -0.89
N GLU A 42 15.65 -9.77 -1.63
CA GLU A 42 14.28 -9.44 -1.25
C GLU A 42 13.40 -10.68 -1.13
N MET A 43 13.44 -11.55 -2.14
CA MET A 43 12.67 -12.80 -2.09
C MET A 43 13.12 -13.73 -0.96
N LYS A 44 14.42 -13.80 -0.67
CA LYS A 44 14.93 -14.55 0.50
C LYS A 44 14.38 -13.97 1.81
N ARG A 45 14.41 -12.65 1.98
CA ARG A 45 13.85 -11.99 3.17
C ARG A 45 12.36 -12.26 3.36
N GLN A 46 11.62 -12.40 2.26
CA GLN A 46 10.19 -12.71 2.26
C GLN A 46 9.90 -14.22 2.25
N LYS A 47 10.92 -15.08 2.33
CA LYS A 47 10.84 -16.55 2.26
C LYS A 47 10.14 -17.08 1.00
N GLN A 48 10.05 -16.29 -0.05
CA GLN A 48 9.37 -16.67 -1.30
C GLN A 48 10.16 -17.70 -2.12
N THR A 49 11.48 -17.79 -1.92
CA THR A 49 12.33 -18.77 -2.59
C THR A 49 11.99 -20.22 -2.20
N GLU A 50 11.46 -20.42 -1.00
CA GLU A 50 11.07 -21.76 -0.53
C GLU A 50 9.82 -22.27 -1.26
N LEU A 51 9.05 -21.37 -1.90
CA LEU A 51 7.78 -21.72 -2.54
C LEU A 51 7.96 -22.32 -3.91
N ILE A 52 8.87 -21.78 -4.74
CA ILE A 52 9.01 -22.21 -6.14
C ILE A 52 10.50 -22.33 -6.55
N ARG A 53 11.24 -21.23 -6.61
CA ARG A 53 12.67 -21.14 -7.00
C ARG A 53 13.29 -19.80 -6.57
N GLU A 54 14.62 -19.68 -6.69
CA GLU A 54 15.27 -18.37 -6.59
C GLU A 54 14.73 -17.40 -7.66
N ALA A 55 14.61 -16.12 -7.29
CA ALA A 55 14.14 -15.10 -8.23
C ALA A 55 15.05 -14.97 -9.45
N ASP A 56 14.47 -15.02 -10.62
CA ASP A 56 15.15 -14.68 -11.87
C ASP A 56 14.40 -13.55 -12.61
N ILE A 57 14.81 -12.32 -12.32
CA ILE A 57 14.23 -11.14 -13.01
C ILE A 57 14.76 -10.94 -14.43
N ARG A 58 15.72 -11.75 -14.91
CA ARG A 58 16.17 -11.73 -16.30
C ARG A 58 15.22 -12.52 -17.21
N ASN A 59 14.61 -13.58 -16.63
CA ASN A 59 13.60 -14.39 -17.31
C ASN A 59 12.41 -14.63 -16.35
N PRO A 60 11.63 -13.59 -16.03
CA PRO A 60 10.57 -13.66 -15.04
C PRO A 60 9.36 -14.43 -15.58
N ILE A 61 8.96 -15.47 -14.86
CA ILE A 61 7.81 -16.32 -15.17
C ILE A 61 6.69 -16.12 -14.15
N TYR A 62 7.04 -16.16 -12.88
CA TYR A 62 6.11 -16.10 -11.77
C TYR A 62 5.71 -14.68 -11.41
N PHE A 63 4.56 -14.52 -10.75
CA PHE A 63 4.01 -13.22 -10.38
C PHE A 63 5.02 -12.36 -9.61
N ASN A 64 5.63 -12.90 -8.57
CA ASN A 64 6.63 -12.18 -7.76
C ASN A 64 7.86 -11.74 -8.57
N GLU A 65 8.34 -12.59 -9.49
CA GLU A 65 9.46 -12.24 -10.39
C GLU A 65 9.07 -11.11 -11.35
N LYS A 66 7.88 -11.18 -11.93
CA LYS A 66 7.33 -10.13 -12.82
C LYS A 66 7.07 -8.84 -12.07
N MET A 67 6.59 -8.90 -10.83
CA MET A 67 6.43 -7.73 -9.97
C MET A 67 7.77 -7.07 -9.64
N LEU A 68 8.80 -7.86 -9.31
CA LEU A 68 10.16 -7.34 -9.11
C LEU A 68 10.72 -6.76 -10.42
N TRP A 69 10.47 -7.42 -11.55
CA TRP A 69 10.86 -6.88 -12.86
C TRP A 69 10.21 -5.52 -13.12
N LEU A 70 8.90 -5.40 -12.94
CA LEU A 70 8.16 -4.14 -13.10
C LEU A 70 8.69 -3.08 -12.13
N LYS A 71 8.94 -3.42 -10.89
CA LYS A 71 9.50 -2.52 -9.89
C LYS A 71 10.83 -1.91 -10.33
N TYR A 72 11.80 -2.73 -10.73
CA TYR A 72 13.14 -2.25 -11.04
C TYR A 72 13.30 -1.66 -12.45
N HIS A 73 12.51 -2.12 -13.41
CA HIS A 73 12.66 -1.70 -14.80
C HIS A 73 11.66 -0.62 -15.22
N LEU A 74 10.55 -0.47 -14.50
CA LEU A 74 9.49 0.45 -14.86
C LEU A 74 9.11 1.38 -13.70
N TYR A 75 8.58 0.86 -12.59
CA TYR A 75 7.96 1.68 -11.54
C TYR A 75 8.95 2.61 -10.84
N ASN A 76 10.16 2.13 -10.52
CA ASN A 76 11.20 2.95 -9.89
C ASN A 76 11.74 4.10 -10.78
N LYS A 77 11.35 4.14 -12.04
CA LYS A 77 11.76 5.15 -13.02
C LYS A 77 10.61 6.07 -13.43
N SER A 78 9.43 5.89 -12.85
CA SER A 78 8.20 6.57 -13.25
C SER A 78 7.78 7.63 -12.24
N ASP A 79 7.73 8.88 -12.67
CA ASP A 79 7.18 9.98 -11.87
C ASP A 79 5.67 9.83 -11.68
N ILE A 80 4.97 9.24 -12.66
CA ILE A 80 3.53 8.93 -12.56
C ILE A 80 3.28 7.90 -11.45
N VAL A 81 4.09 6.84 -11.36
CA VAL A 81 3.97 5.86 -10.27
C VAL A 81 4.28 6.49 -8.92
N ALA A 82 5.31 7.34 -8.84
CA ALA A 82 5.63 8.08 -7.63
C ALA A 82 4.49 9.00 -7.18
N MET A 83 3.88 9.72 -8.11
CA MET A 83 2.69 10.55 -7.88
C MET A 83 1.50 9.71 -7.42
N CYS A 84 1.19 8.61 -8.12
CA CYS A 84 0.05 7.75 -7.84
C CYS A 84 0.19 6.97 -6.51
N TYR A 85 1.40 6.67 -6.07
CA TYR A 85 1.63 6.07 -4.77
C TYR A 85 1.41 7.04 -3.60
N ASN A 86 1.63 8.34 -3.82
CA ASN A 86 1.48 9.37 -2.80
C ASN A 86 -0.01 9.71 -2.59
N LYS A 87 -0.53 9.44 -1.37
CA LYS A 87 -1.95 9.61 -1.01
C LYS A 87 -2.52 11.03 -1.22
N TYR A 88 -1.65 12.03 -1.33
CA TYR A 88 -2.05 13.40 -1.66
C TYR A 88 -2.01 13.64 -3.16
N MET A 89 -0.89 13.34 -3.80
CA MET A 89 -0.69 13.66 -5.22
C MET A 89 -1.53 12.78 -6.16
N VAL A 90 -1.88 11.56 -5.76
CA VAL A 90 -2.76 10.66 -6.53
C VAL A 90 -4.14 11.27 -6.80
N ARG A 91 -4.56 12.25 -6.01
CA ARG A 91 -5.85 12.94 -6.20
C ARG A 91 -5.92 13.62 -7.56
N GLU A 92 -4.83 14.28 -7.99
CA GLU A 92 -4.72 14.87 -9.32
C GLU A 92 -4.87 13.81 -10.44
N TYR A 93 -4.25 12.64 -10.27
CA TYR A 93 -4.41 11.54 -11.23
C TYR A 93 -5.87 11.06 -11.30
N VAL A 94 -6.51 10.87 -10.16
CA VAL A 94 -7.94 10.46 -10.07
C VAL A 94 -8.85 11.52 -10.71
N GLU A 95 -8.61 12.80 -10.48
CA GLU A 95 -9.35 13.91 -11.08
C GLU A 95 -9.18 13.93 -12.60
N ASN A 96 -7.96 13.76 -13.10
CA ASN A 96 -7.64 13.69 -14.53
C ASN A 96 -8.27 12.49 -15.25
N LYS A 97 -8.60 11.40 -14.52
CA LYS A 97 -9.40 10.27 -15.03
C LYS A 97 -10.92 10.53 -15.01
N GLY A 98 -11.35 11.73 -14.61
CA GLY A 98 -12.78 12.11 -14.50
C GLY A 98 -13.48 11.48 -13.29
N LEU A 99 -12.73 11.14 -12.24
CA LEU A 99 -13.23 10.41 -11.07
C LEU A 99 -13.15 11.24 -9.78
N ALA A 100 -13.22 12.56 -9.85
CA ALA A 100 -13.15 13.43 -8.68
C ALA A 100 -14.20 13.08 -7.60
N HIS A 101 -15.36 12.53 -8.01
CA HIS A 101 -16.48 12.20 -7.12
C HIS A 101 -16.18 11.05 -6.14
N ILE A 102 -15.21 10.17 -6.44
CA ILE A 102 -14.81 9.09 -5.53
C ILE A 102 -13.74 9.52 -4.51
N LEU A 103 -13.22 10.75 -4.61
CA LEU A 103 -12.18 11.22 -3.69
C LEU A 103 -12.75 11.54 -2.31
N ASN A 104 -12.12 10.99 -1.28
CA ASN A 104 -12.48 11.32 0.10
C ASN A 104 -12.28 12.83 0.37
N LYS A 105 -13.08 13.40 1.26
CA LYS A 105 -12.95 14.80 1.66
C LYS A 105 -11.59 15.04 2.33
N LEU A 106 -10.80 15.91 1.72
CA LEU A 106 -9.55 16.41 2.27
C LEU A 106 -9.82 17.65 3.11
N TYR A 107 -9.35 17.67 4.36
CA TYR A 107 -9.46 18.81 5.24
C TYR A 107 -8.25 19.74 5.13
N PHE A 108 -7.05 19.19 5.21
CA PHE A 108 -5.80 19.95 5.04
C PHE A 108 -4.63 19.04 4.69
N VAL A 109 -3.55 19.68 4.26
CA VAL A 109 -2.24 19.08 4.01
C VAL A 109 -1.18 19.87 4.78
N SER A 110 -0.21 19.18 5.36
CA SER A 110 0.90 19.82 6.07
C SER A 110 2.22 19.11 5.77
N GLU A 111 3.28 19.89 5.54
CA GLU A 111 4.63 19.34 5.33
C GLU A 111 5.32 18.93 6.64
N ARG A 112 4.97 19.58 7.74
CA ARG A 112 5.58 19.38 9.06
C ARG A 112 4.51 19.04 10.08
N ILE A 113 4.85 18.19 11.05
CA ILE A 113 3.94 17.82 12.15
C ILE A 113 3.56 19.03 12.99
N GLU A 114 4.50 19.97 13.11
CA GLU A 114 4.33 21.18 13.90
C GLU A 114 3.28 22.13 13.31
N ASP A 115 3.12 22.12 11.98
CA ASP A 115 2.19 22.99 11.24
C ASP A 115 0.78 22.37 11.11
N ILE A 116 0.55 21.18 11.67
CA ILE A 116 -0.78 20.59 11.74
C ILE A 116 -1.63 21.40 12.75
N PRO A 117 -2.85 21.83 12.37
CA PRO A 117 -3.73 22.62 13.24
C PRO A 117 -4.38 21.76 14.33
N TRP A 118 -3.57 21.29 15.28
CA TRP A 118 -3.96 20.31 16.30
C TRP A 118 -5.20 20.70 17.12
N SER A 119 -5.35 21.99 17.44
CA SER A 119 -6.52 22.52 18.17
C SER A 119 -7.75 22.70 17.29
N GLY A 120 -7.57 22.81 15.98
CA GLY A 120 -8.62 23.01 14.98
C GLY A 120 -8.98 21.76 14.19
N LEU A 121 -8.57 20.56 14.63
CA LEU A 121 -8.91 19.32 13.94
C LEU A 121 -10.41 19.07 13.94
N PRO A 122 -10.98 18.58 12.80
CA PRO A 122 -12.38 18.12 12.75
C PRO A 122 -12.69 17.14 13.89
N GLU A 123 -13.97 17.05 14.26
CA GLU A 123 -14.41 16.10 15.31
C GLU A 123 -14.04 14.66 14.97
N GLU A 124 -14.19 14.30 13.68
CA GLU A 124 -13.82 12.99 13.14
C GLU A 124 -12.90 13.15 11.93
N CYS A 125 -11.68 12.64 12.03
CA CYS A 125 -10.73 12.67 10.93
C CYS A 125 -9.68 11.57 11.06
N VAL A 126 -8.97 11.32 9.96
CA VAL A 126 -7.78 10.48 9.94
C VAL A 126 -6.60 11.28 9.41
N ILE A 127 -5.46 11.23 10.11
CA ILE A 127 -4.20 11.86 9.68
C ILE A 127 -3.25 10.75 9.24
N LYS A 128 -2.73 10.87 8.02
CA LYS A 128 -1.87 9.88 7.38
C LYS A 128 -0.59 10.54 6.85
N LEU A 129 0.50 9.78 6.80
CA LEU A 129 1.67 10.17 5.99
C LEU A 129 1.39 9.80 4.53
N SER A 130 1.55 10.74 3.59
CA SER A 130 1.12 10.56 2.19
C SER A 130 1.80 9.39 1.47
N ASN A 131 3.04 9.08 1.82
CA ASN A 131 3.78 7.92 1.29
C ASN A 131 3.97 6.81 2.34
N GLY A 132 3.17 6.80 3.43
CA GLY A 132 3.20 5.77 4.47
C GLY A 132 2.19 4.65 4.21
N TYR A 133 2.50 3.44 4.64
CA TYR A 133 1.61 2.27 4.53
C TYR A 133 0.98 1.86 5.87
N TYR A 134 1.34 2.49 6.98
CA TYR A 134 0.79 2.24 8.33
C TYR A 134 0.88 3.50 9.21
N GLY A 135 0.48 3.38 10.48
CA GLY A 135 0.65 4.43 11.50
C GLY A 135 -0.28 5.61 11.28
N HIS A 136 -1.51 5.33 10.83
CA HIS A 136 -2.57 6.33 10.74
C HIS A 136 -3.03 6.76 12.14
N VAL A 137 -3.38 8.03 12.27
CA VAL A 137 -3.91 8.60 13.49
C VAL A 137 -5.38 8.91 13.30
N PHE A 138 -6.23 8.26 14.09
CA PHE A 138 -7.67 8.43 14.05
C PHE A 138 -8.12 9.35 15.19
N LYS A 139 -8.87 10.41 14.85
CA LYS A 139 -9.64 11.20 15.82
C LYS A 139 -11.11 10.81 15.66
N ARG A 140 -11.73 10.37 16.73
CA ARG A 140 -13.13 9.96 16.80
C ARG A 140 -13.88 10.89 17.75
N LYS A 141 -15.15 11.14 17.49
CA LYS A 141 -15.98 12.03 18.29
C LYS A 141 -16.09 11.55 19.74
N ASP A 142 -16.27 10.28 19.94
CA ASP A 142 -16.60 9.68 21.24
C ASP A 142 -15.36 9.08 21.95
N ALA A 143 -14.15 9.47 21.55
CA ALA A 143 -12.90 8.99 22.15
C ALA A 143 -11.93 10.15 22.48
N PRO A 144 -11.20 10.08 23.61
CA PRO A 144 -10.18 11.08 23.92
C PRO A 144 -9.08 11.06 22.87
N PHE A 145 -8.62 12.25 22.46
CA PHE A 145 -7.58 12.41 21.45
C PHE A 145 -6.30 12.99 22.09
N ASP A 146 -5.27 12.16 22.16
CA ASP A 146 -3.96 12.52 22.68
C ASP A 146 -3.05 13.04 21.55
N ILE A 147 -2.82 14.35 21.52
CA ILE A 147 -2.02 15.03 20.49
C ILE A 147 -0.55 14.57 20.53
N GLU A 148 0.05 14.41 21.71
CA GLU A 148 1.47 14.02 21.79
C GLU A 148 1.68 12.57 21.36
N LYS A 149 0.75 11.68 21.69
CA LYS A 149 0.72 10.31 21.16
C LYS A 149 0.57 10.31 19.65
N ALA A 150 -0.31 11.14 19.10
CA ALA A 150 -0.51 11.30 17.66
C ALA A 150 0.79 11.75 16.96
N LYS A 151 1.43 12.80 17.45
CA LYS A 151 2.73 13.29 16.93
C LYS A 151 3.81 12.20 16.99
N LYS A 152 3.88 11.43 18.08
CA LYS A 152 4.83 10.32 18.24
C LYS A 152 4.59 9.21 17.21
N ILE A 153 3.32 8.85 16.97
CA ILE A 153 2.95 7.85 15.93
C ILE A 153 3.43 8.34 14.57
N LEU A 154 3.09 9.55 14.14
CA LEU A 154 3.44 10.08 12.83
C LEU A 154 4.96 10.22 12.63
N ARG A 155 5.72 10.67 13.64
CA ARG A 155 7.21 10.72 13.58
C ARG A 155 7.80 9.33 13.41
N ASN A 156 7.30 8.34 14.15
CA ASN A 156 7.75 6.95 14.05
C ASN A 156 7.41 6.34 12.69
N THR A 157 6.21 6.62 12.17
CA THR A 157 5.77 6.18 10.84
C THR A 157 6.71 6.68 9.76
N LYS A 158 6.99 7.99 9.72
CA LYS A 158 7.91 8.59 8.74
C LYS A 158 9.27 7.91 8.75
N ARG A 159 9.85 7.69 9.94
CA ARG A 159 11.15 7.04 10.10
C ARG A 159 11.16 5.59 9.65
N ARG A 160 10.15 4.81 10.06
CA ARG A 160 10.06 3.38 9.76
C ARG A 160 9.75 3.12 8.29
N CYS A 161 8.80 3.84 7.70
CA CYS A 161 8.49 3.73 6.28
C CYS A 161 9.71 4.04 5.41
N SER A 162 10.42 5.15 5.70
CA SER A 162 11.64 5.50 4.97
C SER A 162 12.69 4.38 5.01
N PHE A 163 12.89 3.72 6.15
CA PHE A 163 13.81 2.60 6.26
C PHE A 163 13.33 1.37 5.48
N ALA A 164 12.05 1.00 5.64
CA ALA A 164 11.48 -0.17 4.99
C ALA A 164 11.56 -0.09 3.46
N PHE A 165 11.22 1.05 2.87
CA PHE A 165 11.27 1.26 1.42
C PHE A 165 12.70 1.19 0.85
N ARG A 166 13.72 1.64 1.59
CA ARG A 166 15.10 1.46 1.15
C ARG A 166 15.49 -0.02 1.09
N ILE A 167 15.05 -0.81 2.07
CA ILE A 167 15.35 -2.24 2.11
C ILE A 167 14.58 -3.00 1.03
N SER A 168 13.30 -2.68 0.81
CA SER A 168 12.47 -3.34 -0.20
C SER A 168 12.83 -2.90 -1.63
N GLY A 169 13.54 -1.78 -1.79
CA GLY A 169 13.89 -1.26 -3.11
C GLY A 169 12.72 -0.60 -3.85
N ASP A 170 11.69 -0.16 -3.14
CA ASP A 170 10.57 0.63 -3.68
C ASP A 170 11.01 2.10 -3.83
N LEU A 171 11.86 2.38 -4.81
CA LEU A 171 12.52 3.69 -4.96
C LEU A 171 11.56 4.78 -5.45
N PHE A 172 10.48 4.42 -6.15
CA PHE A 172 9.45 5.36 -6.60
C PHE A 172 8.84 6.16 -5.44
N VAL A 173 8.82 5.59 -4.22
CA VAL A 173 8.32 6.28 -3.02
C VAL A 173 9.07 7.58 -2.72
N TYR A 174 10.32 7.72 -3.19
CA TYR A 174 11.15 8.91 -3.01
C TYR A 174 11.02 9.93 -4.15
N GLY A 175 10.27 9.63 -5.20
CA GLY A 175 10.02 10.55 -6.30
C GLY A 175 9.15 11.75 -5.91
N THR A 176 8.48 11.69 -4.76
CA THR A 176 7.63 12.77 -4.25
C THR A 176 7.97 13.13 -2.81
N LYS A 177 7.74 14.41 -2.45
CA LYS A 177 7.89 14.86 -1.06
C LYS A 177 6.76 14.33 -0.18
N PRO A 178 7.06 13.65 0.95
CA PRO A 178 6.02 13.20 1.86
C PRO A 178 5.39 14.38 2.62
N VAL A 179 4.07 14.37 2.70
CA VAL A 179 3.26 15.33 3.48
C VAL A 179 2.31 14.57 4.43
N TYR A 180 1.79 15.27 5.42
CA TYR A 180 0.72 14.76 6.27
C TYR A 180 -0.62 15.21 5.68
N VAL A 181 -1.52 14.27 5.45
CA VAL A 181 -2.86 14.53 4.92
C VAL A 181 -3.90 14.25 6.00
N CYS A 182 -4.84 15.14 6.17
CA CYS A 182 -5.99 14.95 7.04
C CYS A 182 -7.25 14.82 6.20
N GLU A 183 -7.91 13.69 6.33
CA GLU A 183 -9.09 13.34 5.56
C GLU A 183 -10.28 13.03 6.48
N LYS A 184 -11.49 13.09 5.92
CA LYS A 184 -12.70 12.63 6.58
C LYS A 184 -12.53 11.17 7.01
N LEU A 185 -12.94 10.85 8.23
CA LEU A 185 -12.99 9.48 8.70
C LEU A 185 -14.16 8.75 8.05
N ILE A 186 -13.88 7.72 7.26
CA ILE A 186 -14.91 6.85 6.69
C ILE A 186 -15.42 5.96 7.82
N LYS A 187 -16.75 5.90 7.98
CA LYS A 187 -17.38 5.15 9.07
C LYS A 187 -17.48 3.67 8.71
N ALA A 188 -17.07 2.82 9.64
CA ALA A 188 -17.36 1.39 9.54
C ALA A 188 -18.84 1.11 9.82
N LYS A 189 -19.36 0.02 9.27
CA LYS A 189 -20.73 -0.45 9.58
C LYS A 189 -20.90 -0.83 11.05
N LYS A 190 -19.83 -1.35 11.67
CA LYS A 190 -19.80 -1.69 13.11
C LYS A 190 -19.00 -0.65 13.89
N SER A 191 -19.49 -0.27 15.08
CA SER A 191 -18.75 0.62 16.00
C SER A 191 -17.41 0.01 16.41
N GLY A 192 -16.33 0.81 16.39
CA GLY A 192 -14.98 0.38 16.78
C GLY A 192 -14.19 -0.35 15.69
N ALA A 193 -14.83 -0.77 14.60
CA ALA A 193 -14.16 -1.40 13.46
C ALA A 193 -13.55 -0.36 12.49
N LEU A 194 -12.75 -0.84 11.53
CA LEU A 194 -12.38 -0.12 10.32
C LEU A 194 -13.42 -0.41 9.21
N PRO A 195 -13.58 0.49 8.23
CA PRO A 195 -14.43 0.18 7.08
C PRO A 195 -13.89 -1.02 6.31
N ASP A 196 -14.80 -1.72 5.63
CA ASP A 196 -14.43 -2.81 4.75
C ASP A 196 -13.54 -2.31 3.61
N ASP A 197 -12.48 -3.07 3.28
CA ASP A 197 -11.60 -2.79 2.15
C ASP A 197 -12.00 -3.65 0.94
N TYR A 198 -12.17 -2.99 -0.20
CA TYR A 198 -12.38 -3.62 -1.50
C TYR A 198 -11.15 -3.36 -2.37
N LYS A 199 -10.28 -4.34 -2.48
CA LYS A 199 -8.99 -4.23 -3.16
C LYS A 199 -9.06 -4.96 -4.50
N ILE A 200 -9.10 -4.19 -5.59
CA ILE A 200 -9.29 -4.72 -6.94
C ILE A 200 -7.94 -4.85 -7.63
N HIS A 201 -7.52 -6.08 -7.88
CA HIS A 201 -6.31 -6.39 -8.63
C HIS A 201 -6.56 -6.26 -10.12
N CYS A 202 -5.89 -5.31 -10.75
CA CYS A 202 -6.05 -5.00 -12.17
C CYS A 202 -4.79 -5.38 -12.95
N PHE A 203 -4.99 -6.05 -14.08
CA PHE A 203 -3.94 -6.47 -15.00
C PHE A 203 -4.21 -5.84 -16.36
N HIS A 204 -3.27 -5.02 -16.85
CA HIS A 204 -3.40 -4.32 -18.13
C HIS A 204 -4.71 -3.51 -18.29
N GLY A 205 -5.15 -2.86 -17.19
CA GLY A 205 -6.39 -2.09 -17.17
C GLY A 205 -7.66 -2.92 -16.99
N VAL A 206 -7.53 -4.23 -16.73
CA VAL A 206 -8.68 -5.13 -16.53
C VAL A 206 -8.76 -5.55 -15.07
N PRO A 207 -9.84 -5.20 -14.34
CA PRO A 207 -10.16 -5.75 -13.02
C PRO A 207 -10.33 -7.28 -13.12
N ARG A 208 -9.55 -8.05 -12.35
CA ARG A 208 -9.57 -9.52 -12.43
C ARG A 208 -9.92 -10.18 -11.12
N PHE A 209 -9.42 -9.66 -10.00
CA PHE A 209 -9.68 -10.23 -8.69
C PHE A 209 -10.05 -9.15 -7.69
N LEU A 210 -10.95 -9.49 -6.79
CA LEU A 210 -11.29 -8.70 -5.60
C LEU A 210 -10.70 -9.41 -4.37
N GLU A 211 -9.82 -8.73 -3.65
CA GLU A 211 -9.45 -9.07 -2.28
C GLU A 211 -10.37 -8.25 -1.35
N TYR A 212 -11.31 -8.91 -0.70
CA TYR A 212 -12.25 -8.29 0.24
C TYR A 212 -11.79 -8.52 1.68
N ILE A 213 -11.61 -7.45 2.43
CA ILE A 213 -11.19 -7.53 3.83
C ILE A 213 -12.28 -6.92 4.71
N HIS A 214 -12.76 -7.71 5.66
CA HIS A 214 -13.89 -7.42 6.54
C HIS A 214 -13.51 -7.49 8.02
N ASP A 215 -14.28 -6.80 8.87
CA ASP A 215 -14.18 -6.84 10.33
C ASP A 215 -12.78 -6.60 10.93
N ARG A 216 -11.93 -5.80 10.26
CA ARG A 216 -10.66 -5.39 10.84
C ARG A 216 -10.89 -4.61 12.13
N ASN A 217 -10.41 -5.14 13.24
CA ASN A 217 -10.47 -4.46 14.52
C ASN A 217 -9.10 -3.87 14.87
N TYR A 218 -9.05 -2.55 15.07
CA TYR A 218 -7.81 -1.84 15.39
C TYR A 218 -7.36 -2.08 16.84
N GLU A 219 -8.26 -2.49 17.74
CA GLU A 219 -7.98 -2.66 19.17
C GLU A 219 -7.44 -4.04 19.52
N ASN A 220 -7.73 -5.04 18.70
CA ASN A 220 -7.20 -6.38 18.87
C ASN A 220 -5.79 -6.48 18.29
N LYS A 221 -4.82 -6.76 19.14
CA LYS A 221 -3.42 -7.05 18.76
C LYS A 221 -3.29 -8.34 17.92
N SER A 222 -4.33 -9.13 17.80
CA SER A 222 -4.44 -10.21 16.84
C SER A 222 -4.87 -9.59 15.51
N ASN A 223 -4.04 -9.70 14.49
CA ASN A 223 -4.35 -9.29 13.11
C ASN A 223 -5.42 -10.20 12.47
N PHE A 224 -6.47 -10.57 13.23
CA PHE A 224 -7.58 -11.33 12.69
C PHE A 224 -8.48 -10.38 11.92
N PHE A 225 -8.48 -10.54 10.62
CA PHE A 225 -9.47 -10.02 9.70
C PHE A 225 -9.99 -11.20 8.88
N GLU A 226 -11.25 -11.13 8.52
CA GLU A 226 -11.81 -12.03 7.55
C GLU A 226 -11.50 -11.49 6.16
N SER A 227 -11.01 -12.34 5.28
CA SER A 227 -10.73 -11.96 3.89
C SER A 227 -11.27 -13.02 2.93
N ALA A 228 -11.64 -12.56 1.74
CA ALA A 228 -11.98 -13.43 0.63
C ALA A 228 -11.29 -12.94 -0.64
N PHE A 229 -10.90 -13.87 -1.48
CA PHE A 229 -10.31 -13.58 -2.77
C PHE A 229 -11.21 -14.12 -3.88
N ILE A 230 -11.69 -13.25 -4.76
CA ILE A 230 -12.75 -13.55 -5.72
C ILE A 230 -12.25 -13.32 -7.13
N ASP A 231 -12.42 -14.30 -8.04
CA ASP A 231 -12.34 -14.07 -9.48
C ASP A 231 -13.61 -13.30 -9.91
N ILE A 232 -13.42 -12.05 -10.33
CA ILE A 232 -14.52 -11.14 -10.69
C ILE A 232 -15.29 -11.64 -11.92
N ALA A 233 -14.60 -12.21 -12.89
CA ALA A 233 -15.25 -12.64 -14.14
C ALA A 233 -16.25 -13.77 -13.93
N ASN A 234 -15.95 -14.69 -13.01
CA ASN A 234 -16.74 -15.89 -12.76
C ASN A 234 -17.49 -15.85 -11.44
N MET A 235 -17.22 -14.85 -10.61
CA MET A 235 -17.73 -14.71 -9.22
C MET A 235 -17.46 -15.96 -8.38
N VAL A 236 -16.24 -16.49 -8.48
CA VAL A 236 -15.78 -17.69 -7.79
C VAL A 236 -14.78 -17.33 -6.71
N ASP A 237 -14.94 -17.92 -5.53
CA ASP A 237 -13.97 -17.84 -4.44
C ASP A 237 -12.63 -18.46 -4.85
N ARG A 238 -11.56 -17.69 -4.69
CA ARG A 238 -10.17 -18.07 -4.99
C ARG A 238 -9.28 -17.82 -3.78
N SER A 239 -9.78 -18.13 -2.58
CA SER A 239 -9.00 -18.03 -1.32
C SER A 239 -7.72 -18.89 -1.35
N ASP A 240 -7.65 -19.88 -2.24
CA ASP A 240 -6.43 -20.64 -2.57
C ASP A 240 -5.26 -19.76 -3.04
N LEU A 241 -5.55 -18.56 -3.55
CA LEU A 241 -4.54 -17.61 -4.02
C LEU A 241 -3.93 -16.77 -2.87
N GLU A 242 -4.60 -16.63 -1.73
CA GLU A 242 -4.19 -15.73 -0.65
C GLU A 242 -3.37 -16.40 0.48
N GLY A 243 -3.52 -17.67 0.69
CA GLY A 243 -2.70 -18.48 1.59
C GLY A 243 -3.19 -18.57 3.04
N GLU A 244 -3.35 -17.48 3.75
CA GLU A 244 -3.76 -17.45 5.18
C GLU A 244 -5.16 -16.81 5.39
N ALA A 245 -5.91 -16.63 4.33
CA ALA A 245 -7.24 -16.04 4.41
C ALA A 245 -8.21 -16.99 5.14
N SER A 246 -9.01 -16.43 6.02
CA SER A 246 -10.18 -17.11 6.54
C SER A 246 -11.33 -16.90 5.56
N PRO A 247 -11.82 -17.95 4.87
CA PRO A 247 -12.89 -17.80 3.90
C PRO A 247 -14.14 -17.23 4.57
N ILE A 248 -14.77 -16.30 3.89
CA ILE A 248 -16.04 -15.71 4.34
C ILE A 248 -17.17 -16.62 3.84
N ASP A 249 -17.96 -17.16 4.75
CA ASP A 249 -19.06 -18.07 4.43
C ASP A 249 -20.10 -17.44 3.48
N LYS A 250 -20.22 -16.10 3.53
CA LYS A 250 -21.08 -15.34 2.65
C LYS A 250 -20.50 -13.98 2.33
N ILE A 251 -20.04 -13.81 1.10
CA ILE A 251 -19.56 -12.54 0.58
C ILE A 251 -20.78 -11.69 0.21
N VAL A 252 -20.87 -10.50 0.81
CA VAL A 252 -21.86 -9.50 0.42
C VAL A 252 -21.12 -8.36 -0.27
N LEU A 253 -21.25 -8.31 -1.59
CA LEU A 253 -20.68 -7.23 -2.38
C LEU A 253 -21.35 -5.88 -1.99
N PRO A 254 -20.61 -4.76 -2.05
CA PRO A 254 -21.16 -3.44 -1.81
C PRO A 254 -22.12 -3.04 -2.94
N SER A 255 -23.08 -2.19 -2.64
CA SER A 255 -24.04 -1.69 -3.64
C SER A 255 -23.36 -0.92 -4.78
N SER A 256 -22.21 -0.34 -4.51
CA SER A 256 -21.38 0.40 -5.48
C SER A 256 -20.35 -0.46 -6.21
N PHE A 257 -20.44 -1.79 -6.16
CA PHE A 257 -19.40 -2.67 -6.72
C PHE A 257 -19.18 -2.47 -8.22
N ASP A 258 -20.25 -2.37 -9.01
CA ASP A 258 -20.14 -2.13 -10.46
C ASP A 258 -19.45 -0.78 -10.76
N GLU A 259 -19.76 0.26 -9.98
CA GLU A 259 -19.08 1.55 -10.08
C GLU A 259 -17.59 1.43 -9.68
N MET A 260 -17.26 0.65 -8.64
CA MET A 260 -15.86 0.37 -8.27
C MET A 260 -15.10 -0.29 -9.42
N LEU A 261 -15.71 -1.24 -10.14
CA LEU A 261 -15.08 -1.91 -11.29
C LEU A 261 -14.80 -0.94 -12.44
N GLU A 262 -15.75 -0.08 -12.78
CA GLU A 262 -15.56 0.94 -13.82
C GLU A 262 -14.49 1.97 -13.42
N CYS A 263 -14.45 2.39 -12.15
CA CYS A 263 -13.40 3.25 -11.63
C CYS A 263 -12.03 2.56 -11.67
N ALA A 264 -11.96 1.30 -11.22
CA ALA A 264 -10.72 0.51 -11.22
C ALA A 264 -10.17 0.34 -12.63
N LYS A 265 -11.02 0.08 -13.63
CA LYS A 265 -10.65 -0.01 -15.04
C LYS A 265 -10.00 1.29 -15.54
N LYS A 266 -10.61 2.45 -15.26
CA LYS A 266 -10.06 3.75 -15.66
C LYS A 266 -8.73 4.07 -14.96
N LEU A 267 -8.65 3.80 -13.65
CA LEU A 267 -7.47 4.08 -12.83
C LEU A 267 -6.29 3.15 -13.14
N SER A 268 -6.55 1.93 -13.62
CA SER A 268 -5.51 0.94 -13.92
C SER A 268 -5.03 0.94 -15.36
N ALA A 269 -5.67 1.68 -16.27
CA ALA A 269 -5.41 1.62 -17.71
C ALA A 269 -3.96 1.93 -18.13
N ASP A 270 -3.26 2.75 -17.34
CA ASP A 270 -1.89 3.19 -17.62
C ASP A 270 -0.82 2.24 -17.06
N PHE A 271 -1.23 1.16 -16.35
CA PHE A 271 -0.31 0.29 -15.64
C PHE A 271 -0.42 -1.17 -16.11
N PRO A 272 0.71 -1.90 -16.22
CA PRO A 272 0.66 -3.35 -16.50
C PRO A 272 0.04 -4.13 -15.35
N TYR A 273 0.23 -3.66 -14.12
CA TYR A 273 -0.41 -4.14 -12.92
C TYR A 273 -0.57 -3.00 -11.92
N VAL A 274 -1.71 -2.93 -11.28
CA VAL A 274 -1.94 -2.10 -10.09
C VAL A 274 -3.13 -2.64 -9.32
N ARG A 275 -3.07 -2.58 -7.99
CA ARG A 275 -4.22 -2.82 -7.12
C ARG A 275 -4.87 -1.49 -6.79
N VAL A 276 -6.17 -1.40 -7.01
CA VAL A 276 -6.98 -0.22 -6.69
C VAL A 276 -7.81 -0.53 -5.47
N ASP A 277 -7.58 0.20 -4.38
CA ASP A 277 -8.23 -0.03 -3.10
C ASP A 277 -9.39 0.98 -2.91
N PHE A 278 -10.56 0.46 -2.54
CA PHE A 278 -11.77 1.25 -2.30
C PHE A 278 -12.36 0.97 -0.91
N TYR A 279 -13.13 1.94 -0.46
CA TYR A 279 -14.13 1.81 0.60
C TYR A 279 -15.51 2.09 0.02
N GLU A 280 -16.56 1.82 0.80
CA GLU A 280 -17.92 2.26 0.49
C GLU A 280 -18.45 3.18 1.58
N GLU A 281 -19.03 4.32 1.20
CA GLU A 281 -19.74 5.20 2.11
C GLU A 281 -21.08 5.61 1.48
N ASN A 282 -22.20 5.32 2.15
CA ASN A 282 -23.57 5.66 1.71
C ASN A 282 -23.90 5.13 0.29
N GLY A 283 -23.42 3.94 -0.06
CA GLY A 283 -23.68 3.33 -1.37
C GLY A 283 -22.82 3.87 -2.52
N HIS A 284 -21.77 4.65 -2.22
CA HIS A 284 -20.84 5.19 -3.22
C HIS A 284 -19.41 4.73 -2.94
N PRO A 285 -18.60 4.46 -3.98
CA PRO A 285 -17.21 4.12 -3.80
C PRO A 285 -16.41 5.31 -3.28
N VAL A 286 -15.50 5.06 -2.37
CA VAL A 286 -14.52 6.03 -1.91
C VAL A 286 -13.13 5.49 -2.22
N PHE A 287 -12.35 6.23 -2.99
CA PHE A 287 -10.99 5.86 -3.36
C PHE A 287 -10.07 5.79 -2.12
N GLY A 288 -9.34 4.70 -1.99
CA GLY A 288 -8.36 4.46 -0.94
C GLY A 288 -6.93 4.76 -1.37
N GLU A 289 -6.38 3.91 -2.24
CA GLU A 289 -5.00 4.05 -2.74
C GLU A 289 -4.78 3.23 -4.03
N LEU A 290 -3.68 3.52 -4.72
CA LEU A 290 -3.08 2.67 -5.75
C LEU A 290 -1.86 1.95 -5.17
N THR A 291 -1.85 0.62 -5.24
CA THR A 291 -0.76 -0.21 -4.73
C THR A 291 -0.03 -0.92 -5.87
N PHE A 292 1.26 -0.64 -6.03
CA PHE A 292 2.05 -1.15 -7.16
C PHE A 292 2.83 -2.42 -6.83
N THR A 293 3.13 -2.67 -5.55
CA THR A 293 3.93 -3.81 -5.09
C THR A 293 3.25 -4.50 -3.89
N PRO A 294 2.09 -5.18 -4.11
CA PRO A 294 1.42 -5.90 -3.02
C PRO A 294 2.22 -7.13 -2.62
N TYR A 295 2.29 -7.41 -1.31
CA TYR A 295 3.10 -8.51 -0.75
C TYR A 295 2.28 -9.74 -0.34
N HIS A 296 0.95 -9.71 -0.44
CA HIS A 296 0.09 -10.75 0.14
C HIS A 296 -0.11 -11.98 -0.75
N LEU A 297 0.09 -11.87 -2.06
CA LEU A 297 -0.11 -12.97 -3.01
C LEU A 297 1.14 -13.88 -3.09
N GLN A 298 1.32 -14.79 -2.13
CA GLN A 298 2.56 -15.57 -1.95
C GLN A 298 2.35 -17.08 -1.94
N THR A 299 1.20 -17.60 -2.35
CA THR A 299 1.01 -19.05 -2.51
C THR A 299 1.65 -19.54 -3.81
N LYS A 300 1.96 -20.85 -3.89
CA LYS A 300 2.43 -21.44 -5.16
C LYS A 300 1.43 -21.23 -6.30
N THR A 301 0.14 -21.31 -5.99
CA THR A 301 -0.95 -21.12 -6.95
C THR A 301 -0.98 -19.68 -7.43
N SER A 302 -0.99 -18.69 -6.53
CA SER A 302 -1.00 -17.29 -6.91
C SER A 302 0.22 -16.89 -7.74
N LEU A 303 1.41 -17.34 -7.36
CA LEU A 303 2.64 -17.01 -8.08
C LEU A 303 2.61 -17.50 -9.53
N LYS A 304 2.03 -18.69 -9.78
CA LYS A 304 1.89 -19.24 -11.15
C LYS A 304 0.76 -18.57 -11.92
N GLU A 305 -0.46 -18.60 -11.39
CA GLU A 305 -1.65 -18.16 -12.10
C GLU A 305 -1.68 -16.66 -12.35
N LEU A 306 -1.32 -15.84 -11.36
CA LEU A 306 -1.27 -14.40 -11.57
C LEU A 306 -0.06 -13.98 -12.42
N GLY A 307 1.00 -14.79 -12.43
CA GLY A 307 2.16 -14.56 -13.27
C GLY A 307 1.82 -14.53 -14.76
N VAL A 308 0.93 -15.40 -15.24
CA VAL A 308 0.55 -15.42 -16.66
C VAL A 308 -0.26 -14.20 -17.07
N LEU A 309 -0.91 -13.51 -16.15
CA LEU A 309 -1.70 -12.32 -16.43
C LEU A 309 -0.87 -11.05 -16.67
N ILE A 310 0.42 -11.05 -16.31
CA ILE A 310 1.32 -9.94 -16.58
C ILE A 310 2.07 -10.22 -17.88
N HIS A 311 1.69 -9.55 -18.95
CA HIS A 311 2.25 -9.68 -20.28
C HIS A 311 3.38 -8.67 -20.50
N LEU A 312 4.63 -9.10 -20.27
CA LEU A 312 5.81 -8.22 -20.43
C LEU A 312 6.11 -7.86 -21.89
N GLU A 313 5.56 -8.62 -22.85
CA GLU A 313 5.61 -8.29 -24.28
C GLU A 313 4.91 -6.96 -24.62
N TYR A 314 3.96 -6.50 -23.80
CA TYR A 314 3.29 -5.20 -23.98
C TYR A 314 3.99 -4.06 -23.26
N ILE A 315 5.17 -4.30 -22.66
CA ILE A 315 5.83 -3.34 -21.77
C ILE A 315 6.23 -2.03 -22.47
N GLU A 316 6.51 -2.06 -23.77
CA GLU A 316 6.89 -0.85 -24.51
C GLU A 316 5.75 0.18 -24.56
N LYS A 317 4.49 -0.26 -24.57
CA LYS A 317 3.34 0.65 -24.43
C LYS A 317 3.41 1.40 -23.10
N TYR A 318 3.68 0.70 -22.02
CA TYR A 318 3.70 1.27 -20.68
C TYR A 318 4.96 2.12 -20.41
N LYS A 319 6.10 1.77 -20.99
CA LYS A 319 7.31 2.62 -20.93
C LYS A 319 7.05 3.99 -21.51
N ARG A 320 6.35 4.07 -22.65
CA ARG A 320 6.00 5.38 -23.28
C ARG A 320 5.09 6.23 -22.39
N ILE A 321 4.24 5.61 -21.58
CA ILE A 321 3.32 6.32 -20.67
C ILE A 321 4.04 6.71 -19.39
N LEU A 322 4.84 5.80 -18.82
CA LEU A 322 5.32 5.89 -17.44
C LEU A 322 6.74 6.47 -17.32
N ILE A 323 7.54 6.46 -18.38
CA ILE A 323 8.94 6.91 -18.36
C ILE A 323 9.19 8.06 -19.38
N SER A 324 8.15 8.59 -20.00
CA SER A 324 8.25 9.69 -20.96
C SER A 324 8.71 11.01 -20.32
#